data_7377310453f5bc6cceb2e1b9cbdd4956
#
_entry.id   7377310453f5bc6cceb2e1b9cbdd4956
#
_cell.length_a   1.000
_cell.length_b   1.000
_cell.length_c   1.000
_cell.angle_alpha   90.00
_cell.angle_beta   90.00
_cell.angle_gamma   90.00
#
_symmetry.space_group_name_H-M   'P 1'
#
loop_
_entity.id
_entity.type
_entity.pdbx_description
1 polymer ?
#
loop_
_entity_poly.entity_id
_entity_poly.type
_entity_poly.pdbx_seq_one_letter_code
_entity_poly.pdbx_strand_id
1 'polypeptide(L)'
;MMRAMKWLILLAYLIVITFRLWLRRLNLKHLAQHGHQVPRAFEGFVDQNLLSKTTDYTLANSRIGLIESILSDAVLLIFLFGGLLSWYDGWISTLTDSFIGHGVLFVLGLTIAQTVLDIPFSLYRTFVLEERFQFNTSTPKIWFTDLVKSLFIGTALLALVTTGALSLVQASPDFWWLWVWVFLALITLLLMYLSPVLIEPLFFKFQPLQNEALAERVKRVMGQAGLQIERVQQVDASRRSKHSNAYFTGIGRVKRIVLFDTLLEQMDDDEIIGVLAHEAGHWKLGHIWKRLLAMELVSLVGCCLAWYILGRGGLPGWFGLD
;
A
#
# COMPACT_ATOMS: atom_id res chain seq x y z
N MET A 1 -1.94 37.12 -9.37
CA MET A 1 -0.96 36.15 -8.87
C MET A 1 -1.62 34.81 -8.48
N MET A 2 -2.68 34.81 -7.65
CA MET A 2 -3.37 33.59 -7.19
C MET A 2 -3.88 32.65 -8.30
N ARG A 3 -4.58 33.19 -9.32
CA ARG A 3 -5.06 32.41 -10.47
C ARG A 3 -3.91 31.75 -11.26
N ALA A 4 -2.80 32.49 -11.44
CA ALA A 4 -1.65 31.96 -12.18
C ALA A 4 -1.01 30.74 -11.48
N MET A 5 -0.93 30.75 -10.15
CA MET A 5 -0.38 29.65 -9.37
C MET A 5 -1.24 28.38 -9.45
N LYS A 6 -2.58 28.52 -9.40
CA LYS A 6 -3.52 27.39 -9.59
C LYS A 6 -3.30 26.73 -10.96
N TRP A 7 -3.14 27.51 -12.03
CA TRP A 7 -2.86 26.99 -13.36
C TRP A 7 -1.49 26.35 -13.49
N LEU A 8 -0.50 26.84 -12.77
CA LEU A 8 0.84 26.26 -12.73
C LEU A 8 0.83 24.88 -12.05
N ILE A 9 0.08 24.74 -10.95
CA ILE A 9 -0.12 23.44 -10.28
C ILE A 9 -0.83 22.47 -11.23
N LEU A 10 -1.89 22.92 -11.92
CA LEU A 10 -2.59 22.10 -12.90
C LEU A 10 -1.64 21.63 -14.01
N LEU A 11 -0.84 22.55 -14.58
CA LEU A 11 0.11 22.23 -15.63
C LEU A 11 1.16 21.22 -15.15
N ALA A 12 1.73 21.43 -13.97
CA ALA A 12 2.70 20.51 -13.38
C ALA A 12 2.08 19.11 -13.18
N TYR A 13 0.86 19.05 -12.68
CA TYR A 13 0.15 17.78 -12.49
C TYR A 13 -0.14 17.07 -13.82
N LEU A 14 -0.58 17.81 -14.86
CA LEU A 14 -0.81 17.26 -16.20
C LEU A 14 0.49 16.71 -16.83
N ILE A 15 1.62 17.39 -16.63
CA ILE A 15 2.93 16.89 -17.06
C ILE A 15 3.25 15.55 -16.38
N VAL A 16 3.05 15.44 -15.07
CA VAL A 16 3.29 14.21 -14.32
C VAL A 16 2.37 13.08 -14.81
N ILE A 17 1.07 13.33 -14.99
CA ILE A 17 0.13 12.35 -15.54
C ILE A 17 0.60 11.88 -16.93
N THR A 18 0.89 12.82 -17.83
CA THR A 18 1.29 12.51 -19.21
C THR A 18 2.55 11.65 -19.23
N PHE A 19 3.55 12.03 -18.43
CA PHE A 19 4.80 11.26 -18.32
C PHE A 19 4.57 9.86 -17.76
N ARG A 20 3.75 9.73 -16.70
CA ARG A 20 3.40 8.43 -16.11
C ARG A 20 2.65 7.54 -17.11
N LEU A 21 1.66 8.08 -17.83
CA LEU A 21 0.93 7.34 -18.86
C LEU A 21 1.82 6.92 -20.02
N TRP A 22 2.74 7.80 -20.44
CA TRP A 22 3.73 7.49 -21.47
C TRP A 22 4.66 6.34 -21.06
N LEU A 23 5.23 6.39 -19.85
CA LEU A 23 6.08 5.30 -19.33
C LEU A 23 5.30 4.00 -19.25
N ARG A 24 4.07 4.04 -18.75
CA ARG A 24 3.21 2.86 -18.67
C ARG A 24 2.91 2.27 -20.04
N ARG A 25 2.62 3.11 -21.02
CA ARG A 25 2.41 2.67 -22.41
C ARG A 25 3.65 1.99 -22.98
N LEU A 26 4.84 2.54 -22.72
CA LEU A 26 6.11 1.94 -23.18
C LEU A 26 6.28 0.55 -22.54
N ASN A 27 6.11 0.43 -21.25
CA ASN A 27 6.24 -0.84 -20.54
C ASN A 27 5.23 -1.89 -21.03
N LEU A 28 3.96 -1.51 -21.20
CA LEU A 28 2.94 -2.41 -21.71
C LEU A 28 3.21 -2.84 -23.16
N LYS A 29 3.68 -1.92 -24.00
CA LYS A 29 4.07 -2.25 -25.38
C LYS A 29 5.24 -3.24 -25.39
N HIS A 30 6.26 -2.99 -24.58
CA HIS A 30 7.42 -3.88 -24.46
C HIS A 30 7.00 -5.27 -23.96
N LEU A 31 6.21 -5.33 -22.89
CA LEU A 31 5.69 -6.59 -22.35
C LEU A 31 4.84 -7.36 -23.38
N ALA A 32 3.96 -6.68 -24.11
CA ALA A 32 3.16 -7.31 -25.15
C ALA A 32 3.99 -7.88 -26.31
N GLN A 33 5.13 -7.26 -26.64
CA GLN A 33 6.00 -7.69 -27.72
C GLN A 33 6.98 -8.81 -27.32
N HIS A 34 7.46 -8.82 -26.08
CA HIS A 34 8.57 -9.68 -25.65
C HIS A 34 8.21 -10.61 -24.48
N GLY A 35 7.12 -10.33 -23.75
CA GLY A 35 6.78 -11.05 -22.52
C GLY A 35 6.40 -12.53 -22.73
N HIS A 36 6.07 -12.91 -23.97
CA HIS A 36 5.76 -14.30 -24.31
C HIS A 36 7.00 -15.10 -24.77
N GLN A 37 8.19 -14.50 -24.80
CA GLN A 37 9.42 -15.16 -25.24
C GLN A 37 10.27 -15.52 -24.02
N VAL A 38 10.62 -16.79 -23.88
CA VAL A 38 11.56 -17.22 -22.85
C VAL A 38 12.94 -16.62 -23.18
N PRO A 39 13.55 -15.84 -22.27
CA PRO A 39 14.91 -15.36 -22.49
C PRO A 39 15.88 -16.53 -22.61
N ARG A 40 16.87 -16.42 -23.49
CA ARG A 40 17.84 -17.50 -23.77
C ARG A 40 18.49 -18.11 -22.52
N ALA A 41 18.76 -17.27 -21.51
CA ALA A 41 19.36 -17.72 -20.25
C ALA A 41 18.43 -18.65 -19.43
N PHE A 42 17.13 -18.70 -19.73
CA PHE A 42 16.12 -19.48 -19.02
C PHE A 42 15.49 -20.56 -19.90
N GLU A 43 16.01 -20.77 -21.13
CA GLU A 43 15.56 -21.85 -22.01
C GLU A 43 15.79 -23.21 -21.32
N GLY A 44 14.76 -24.04 -21.28
CA GLY A 44 14.79 -25.34 -20.60
C GLY A 44 14.45 -25.31 -19.10
N PHE A 45 14.40 -24.13 -18.48
CA PHE A 45 14.03 -23.96 -17.05
C PHE A 45 12.64 -23.37 -16.86
N VAL A 46 12.15 -22.57 -17.82
CA VAL A 46 10.85 -21.91 -17.73
C VAL A 46 9.88 -22.51 -18.72
N ASP A 47 8.72 -22.95 -18.24
CA ASP A 47 7.62 -23.41 -19.10
C ASP A 47 7.04 -22.22 -19.89
N GLN A 48 7.02 -22.37 -21.23
CA GLN A 48 6.50 -21.39 -22.17
C GLN A 48 5.00 -21.08 -21.91
N ASN A 49 4.20 -22.07 -21.54
CA ASN A 49 2.77 -21.88 -21.27
C ASN A 49 2.56 -21.07 -19.98
N LEU A 50 3.36 -21.36 -18.95
CA LEU A 50 3.32 -20.62 -17.69
C LEU A 50 3.74 -19.17 -17.90
N LEU A 51 4.81 -18.93 -18.66
CA LEU A 51 5.26 -17.58 -19.01
C LEU A 51 4.18 -16.81 -19.78
N SER A 52 3.56 -17.44 -20.77
CA SER A 52 2.47 -16.83 -21.54
C SER A 52 1.29 -16.47 -20.66
N LYS A 53 0.86 -17.38 -19.79
CA LYS A 53 -0.23 -17.12 -18.82
C LYS A 53 0.10 -15.96 -17.88
N THR A 54 1.32 -15.90 -17.38
CA THR A 54 1.80 -14.84 -16.47
C THR A 54 1.85 -13.49 -17.20
N THR A 55 2.29 -13.47 -18.44
CA THR A 55 2.32 -12.27 -19.28
C THR A 55 0.91 -11.76 -19.56
N ASP A 56 0.00 -12.64 -19.96
CA ASP A 56 -1.41 -12.29 -20.23
C ASP A 56 -2.11 -11.75 -18.97
N TYR A 57 -1.88 -12.37 -17.81
CA TYR A 57 -2.37 -11.88 -16.53
C TYR A 57 -1.83 -10.48 -16.23
N THR A 58 -0.53 -10.27 -16.37
CA THR A 58 0.13 -8.98 -16.11
C THR A 58 -0.39 -7.89 -17.04
N LEU A 59 -0.58 -8.19 -18.32
CA LEU A 59 -1.16 -7.27 -19.30
C LEU A 59 -2.62 -6.93 -18.96
N ALA A 60 -3.44 -7.93 -18.62
CA ALA A 60 -4.85 -7.73 -18.26
C ALA A 60 -4.97 -6.90 -16.97
N ASN A 61 -4.24 -7.23 -15.92
CA ASN A 61 -4.22 -6.48 -14.66
C ASN A 61 -3.73 -5.03 -14.87
N SER A 62 -2.70 -4.85 -15.69
CA SER A 62 -2.17 -3.51 -16.00
C SER A 62 -3.16 -2.65 -16.78
N ARG A 63 -3.97 -3.23 -17.68
CA ARG A 63 -5.03 -2.49 -18.39
C ARG A 63 -6.10 -1.98 -17.43
N ILE A 64 -6.56 -2.81 -16.50
CA ILE A 64 -7.52 -2.39 -15.47
C ILE A 64 -6.94 -1.27 -14.60
N GLY A 65 -5.71 -1.46 -14.11
CA GLY A 65 -5.04 -0.42 -13.33
C GLY A 65 -4.77 0.87 -14.13
N LEU A 66 -4.72 0.83 -15.48
CA LEU A 66 -4.67 2.03 -16.31
C LEU A 66 -6.00 2.79 -16.27
N ILE A 67 -7.12 2.08 -16.44
CA ILE A 67 -8.47 2.67 -16.40
C ILE A 67 -8.72 3.29 -15.03
N GLU A 68 -8.43 2.56 -13.96
CA GLU A 68 -8.54 3.03 -12.57
C GLU A 68 -7.70 4.29 -12.32
N SER A 69 -6.45 4.30 -12.79
CA SER A 69 -5.56 5.45 -12.68
C SER A 69 -6.10 6.69 -13.42
N ILE A 70 -6.61 6.52 -14.66
CA ILE A 70 -7.19 7.62 -15.43
C ILE A 70 -8.46 8.16 -14.74
N LEU A 71 -9.32 7.27 -14.22
CA LEU A 71 -10.51 7.69 -13.49
C LEU A 71 -10.14 8.46 -12.22
N SER A 72 -9.19 7.94 -11.43
CA SER A 72 -8.74 8.60 -10.21
C SER A 72 -8.13 9.96 -10.49
N ASP A 73 -7.31 10.10 -11.54
CA ASP A 73 -6.75 11.39 -11.96
C ASP A 73 -7.87 12.36 -12.41
N ALA A 74 -8.87 11.89 -13.15
CA ALA A 74 -9.98 12.71 -13.59
C ALA A 74 -10.83 13.19 -12.39
N VAL A 75 -11.15 12.29 -11.46
CA VAL A 75 -11.87 12.63 -10.21
C VAL A 75 -11.08 13.66 -9.40
N LEU A 76 -9.78 13.48 -9.23
CA LEU A 76 -8.93 14.43 -8.49
C LEU A 76 -8.88 15.79 -9.18
N LEU A 77 -8.77 15.83 -10.50
CA LEU A 77 -8.80 17.11 -11.26
C LEU A 77 -10.14 17.82 -11.11
N ILE A 78 -11.26 17.11 -11.23
CA ILE A 78 -12.59 17.67 -11.03
C ILE A 78 -12.77 18.15 -9.59
N PHE A 79 -12.29 17.37 -8.61
CA PHE A 79 -12.36 17.75 -7.21
C PHE A 79 -11.58 19.04 -6.92
N LEU A 80 -10.31 19.11 -7.34
CA LEU A 80 -9.45 20.27 -7.04
C LEU A 80 -9.78 21.51 -7.88
N PHE A 81 -10.14 21.33 -9.16
CA PHE A 81 -10.27 22.44 -10.11
C PHE A 81 -11.71 22.70 -10.55
N GLY A 82 -12.63 21.75 -10.35
CA GLY A 82 -14.05 21.86 -10.70
C GLY A 82 -14.94 22.48 -9.63
N GLY A 83 -14.37 22.93 -8.50
CA GLY A 83 -15.14 23.57 -7.42
C GLY A 83 -15.72 22.59 -6.38
N LEU A 84 -15.53 21.28 -6.57
CA LEU A 84 -16.02 20.27 -5.61
C LEU A 84 -15.29 20.36 -4.26
N LEU A 85 -14.02 20.77 -4.24
CA LEU A 85 -13.26 20.96 -3.00
C LEU A 85 -13.90 22.02 -2.11
N SER A 86 -14.18 23.21 -2.66
CA SER A 86 -14.81 24.30 -1.90
C SER A 86 -16.24 23.96 -1.48
N TRP A 87 -17.00 23.28 -2.34
CA TRP A 87 -18.33 22.78 -1.99
C TRP A 87 -18.27 21.77 -0.84
N TYR A 88 -17.34 20.82 -0.89
CA TYR A 88 -17.16 19.79 0.11
C TYR A 88 -16.72 20.39 1.45
N ASP A 89 -15.77 21.30 1.44
CA ASP A 89 -15.30 22.01 2.62
C ASP A 89 -16.43 22.82 3.27
N GLY A 90 -17.19 23.59 2.48
CA GLY A 90 -18.37 24.31 2.95
C GLY A 90 -19.45 23.39 3.52
N TRP A 91 -19.64 22.18 2.93
CA TRP A 91 -20.58 21.20 3.50
C TRP A 91 -20.10 20.68 4.86
N ILE A 92 -18.82 20.32 5.00
CA ILE A 92 -18.25 19.86 6.29
C ILE A 92 -18.36 20.97 7.35
N SER A 93 -18.16 22.24 6.98
CA SER A 93 -18.32 23.38 7.89
C SER A 93 -19.75 23.52 8.43
N THR A 94 -20.77 23.00 7.74
CA THR A 94 -22.14 22.95 8.31
C THR A 94 -22.34 21.87 9.37
N LEU A 95 -21.42 20.91 9.47
CA LEU A 95 -21.53 19.77 10.42
C LEU A 95 -20.81 20.04 11.76
N THR A 96 -19.80 20.89 11.77
CA THR A 96 -19.00 21.17 12.97
C THR A 96 -18.23 22.48 12.86
N ASP A 97 -18.16 23.21 13.98
CA ASP A 97 -17.34 24.41 14.16
C ASP A 97 -15.94 24.08 14.72
N SER A 98 -15.70 22.82 15.07
CA SER A 98 -14.43 22.39 15.64
C SER A 98 -13.39 22.22 14.54
N PHE A 99 -12.24 22.88 14.64
CA PHE A 99 -11.11 22.71 13.72
C PHE A 99 -10.68 21.24 13.57
N ILE A 100 -10.55 20.52 14.70
CA ILE A 100 -10.18 19.10 14.69
C ILE A 100 -11.32 18.26 14.09
N GLY A 101 -12.56 18.52 14.50
CA GLY A 101 -13.74 17.82 13.98
C GLY A 101 -13.89 18.01 12.47
N HIS A 102 -13.72 19.22 11.97
CA HIS A 102 -13.75 19.55 10.56
C HIS A 102 -12.69 18.75 9.78
N GLY A 103 -11.43 18.79 10.20
CA GLY A 103 -10.36 18.09 9.52
C GLY A 103 -10.51 16.56 9.57
N VAL A 104 -11.00 15.99 10.68
CA VAL A 104 -11.29 14.55 10.78
C VAL A 104 -12.41 14.17 9.83
N LEU A 105 -13.54 14.87 9.83
CA LEU A 105 -14.66 14.59 8.92
C LEU A 105 -14.26 14.77 7.45
N PHE A 106 -13.45 15.79 7.16
CA PHE A 106 -12.95 16.05 5.82
C PHE A 106 -12.12 14.87 5.29
N VAL A 107 -11.15 14.38 6.06
CA VAL A 107 -10.28 13.28 5.65
C VAL A 107 -11.04 11.97 5.59
N LEU A 108 -11.92 11.67 6.56
CA LEU A 108 -12.73 10.46 6.57
C LEU A 108 -13.69 10.40 5.39
N GLY A 109 -14.38 11.50 5.07
CA GLY A 109 -15.30 11.54 3.96
C GLY A 109 -14.61 11.32 2.61
N LEU A 110 -13.43 11.91 2.40
CA LEU A 110 -12.61 11.64 1.20
C LEU A 110 -12.17 10.17 1.13
N THR A 111 -11.77 9.58 2.26
CA THR A 111 -11.36 8.17 2.33
C THR A 111 -12.52 7.23 2.00
N ILE A 112 -13.72 7.52 2.52
CA ILE A 112 -14.93 6.74 2.21
C ILE A 112 -15.30 6.90 0.73
N ALA A 113 -15.27 8.13 0.19
CA ALA A 113 -15.55 8.38 -1.23
C ALA A 113 -14.57 7.62 -2.13
N GLN A 114 -13.27 7.65 -1.82
CA GLN A 114 -12.26 6.87 -2.56
C GLN A 114 -12.54 5.37 -2.47
N THR A 115 -12.86 4.85 -1.27
CA THR A 115 -13.19 3.43 -1.09
C THR A 115 -14.39 3.02 -1.96
N VAL A 116 -15.43 3.86 -2.02
CA VAL A 116 -16.61 3.60 -2.87
C VAL A 116 -16.22 3.56 -4.35
N LEU A 117 -15.36 4.46 -4.80
CA LEU A 117 -14.86 4.47 -6.18
C LEU A 117 -14.00 3.24 -6.51
N ASP A 118 -13.29 2.68 -5.53
CA ASP A 118 -12.42 1.52 -5.71
C ASP A 118 -13.19 0.17 -5.69
N ILE A 119 -14.39 0.13 -5.10
CA ILE A 119 -15.22 -1.09 -5.02
C ILE A 119 -15.43 -1.77 -6.39
N PRO A 120 -15.85 -1.09 -7.46
CA PRO A 120 -16.06 -1.73 -8.76
C PRO A 120 -14.79 -2.38 -9.33
N PHE A 121 -13.63 -1.72 -9.14
CA PHE A 121 -12.34 -2.24 -9.61
C PHE A 121 -11.89 -3.44 -8.78
N SER A 122 -12.09 -3.40 -7.46
CA SER A 122 -11.80 -4.51 -6.56
C SER A 122 -12.65 -5.74 -6.88
N LEU A 123 -13.97 -5.54 -7.09
CA LEU A 123 -14.87 -6.63 -7.49
C LEU A 123 -14.47 -7.23 -8.84
N TYR A 124 -14.18 -6.39 -9.83
CA TYR A 124 -13.75 -6.85 -11.14
C TYR A 124 -12.42 -7.62 -11.07
N ARG A 125 -11.45 -7.12 -10.33
CA ARG A 125 -10.17 -7.83 -10.13
C ARG A 125 -10.41 -9.19 -9.49
N THR A 126 -11.11 -9.24 -8.36
CA THR A 126 -11.28 -10.49 -7.61
C THR A 126 -12.12 -11.51 -8.37
N PHE A 127 -13.30 -11.12 -8.86
CA PHE A 127 -14.30 -12.09 -9.38
C PHE A 127 -14.31 -12.23 -10.89
N VAL A 128 -13.60 -11.39 -11.63
CA VAL A 128 -13.49 -11.52 -13.10
C VAL A 128 -12.06 -11.79 -13.51
N LEU A 129 -11.10 -10.96 -13.12
CA LEU A 129 -9.73 -11.11 -13.56
C LEU A 129 -9.04 -12.31 -12.89
N GLU A 130 -9.01 -12.37 -11.57
CA GLU A 130 -8.38 -13.45 -10.81
C GLU A 130 -9.07 -14.80 -11.09
N GLU A 131 -10.40 -14.80 -11.27
CA GLU A 131 -11.17 -15.98 -11.67
C GLU A 131 -10.76 -16.49 -13.05
N ARG A 132 -10.65 -15.58 -14.04
CA ARG A 132 -10.20 -15.91 -15.40
C ARG A 132 -8.86 -16.61 -15.43
N PHE A 133 -7.94 -16.22 -14.58
CA PHE A 133 -6.60 -16.81 -14.48
C PHE A 133 -6.49 -17.92 -13.43
N GLN A 134 -7.62 -18.29 -12.80
CA GLN A 134 -7.71 -19.36 -11.78
C GLN A 134 -6.90 -19.07 -10.49
N PHE A 135 -6.73 -17.80 -10.17
CA PHE A 135 -6.11 -17.37 -8.91
C PHE A 135 -7.11 -17.08 -7.80
N ASN A 136 -8.38 -16.78 -8.15
CA ASN A 136 -9.41 -16.49 -7.15
C ASN A 136 -9.83 -17.74 -6.37
N THR A 137 -9.85 -17.62 -5.05
CA THR A 137 -10.47 -18.57 -4.11
C THR A 137 -11.38 -17.85 -3.13
N SER A 138 -11.44 -16.51 -3.24
CA SER A 138 -12.27 -15.70 -2.36
C SER A 138 -13.75 -15.84 -2.72
N THR A 139 -14.60 -15.80 -1.69
CA THR A 139 -16.05 -15.74 -1.86
C THR A 139 -16.56 -14.32 -1.69
N PRO A 140 -17.74 -13.94 -2.24
CA PRO A 140 -18.33 -12.62 -1.99
C PRO A 140 -18.49 -12.30 -0.50
N LYS A 141 -18.75 -13.31 0.34
CA LYS A 141 -18.84 -13.16 1.79
C LYS A 141 -17.50 -12.79 2.42
N ILE A 142 -16.40 -13.45 2.03
CA ILE A 142 -15.05 -13.14 2.51
C ILE A 142 -14.67 -11.74 2.07
N TRP A 143 -14.84 -11.44 0.77
CA TRP A 143 -14.54 -10.13 0.20
C TRP A 143 -15.26 -9.00 0.94
N PHE A 144 -16.58 -9.13 1.14
CA PHE A 144 -17.39 -8.12 1.83
C PHE A 144 -17.00 -7.98 3.31
N THR A 145 -16.75 -9.11 4.00
CA THR A 145 -16.33 -9.08 5.40
C THR A 145 -14.97 -8.40 5.57
N ASP A 146 -14.03 -8.68 4.67
CA ASP A 146 -12.71 -8.05 4.69
C ASP A 146 -12.80 -6.56 4.34
N LEU A 147 -13.67 -6.16 3.41
CA LEU A 147 -13.95 -4.75 3.10
C LEU A 147 -14.46 -4.00 4.34
N VAL A 148 -15.47 -4.55 5.02
CA VAL A 148 -16.05 -3.92 6.22
C VAL A 148 -15.02 -3.82 7.35
N LYS A 149 -14.26 -4.89 7.62
CA LYS A 149 -13.18 -4.87 8.62
C LYS A 149 -12.12 -3.83 8.28
N SER A 150 -11.65 -3.80 7.04
CA SER A 150 -10.63 -2.86 6.57
C SER A 150 -11.12 -1.42 6.68
N LEU A 151 -12.38 -1.15 6.29
CA LEU A 151 -12.98 0.17 6.39
C LEU A 151 -13.08 0.61 7.85
N PHE A 152 -13.57 -0.25 8.75
CA PHE A 152 -13.70 0.07 10.17
C PHE A 152 -12.34 0.35 10.83
N ILE A 153 -11.37 -0.56 10.65
CA ILE A 153 -10.02 -0.42 11.22
C ILE A 153 -9.33 0.80 10.61
N GLY A 154 -9.38 0.94 9.29
CA GLY A 154 -8.75 2.04 8.58
C GLY A 154 -9.31 3.42 8.98
N THR A 155 -10.64 3.56 9.04
CA THR A 155 -11.28 4.83 9.46
C THR A 155 -11.01 5.14 10.93
N ALA A 156 -11.01 4.14 11.82
CA ALA A 156 -10.70 4.35 13.24
C ALA A 156 -9.25 4.82 13.44
N LEU A 157 -8.28 4.16 12.77
CA LEU A 157 -6.88 4.56 12.81
C LEU A 157 -6.67 5.94 12.18
N LEU A 158 -7.30 6.19 11.04
CA LEU A 158 -7.18 7.48 10.36
C LEU A 158 -7.77 8.62 11.20
N ALA A 159 -8.92 8.42 11.83
CA ALA A 159 -9.51 9.39 12.77
C ALA A 159 -8.57 9.68 13.94
N LEU A 160 -7.99 8.65 14.56
CA LEU A 160 -7.03 8.79 15.64
C LEU A 160 -5.79 9.59 15.22
N VAL A 161 -5.20 9.22 14.09
CA VAL A 161 -3.98 9.88 13.57
C VAL A 161 -4.27 11.32 13.16
N THR A 162 -5.38 11.57 12.48
CA THR A 162 -5.77 12.93 12.07
C THR A 162 -6.06 13.81 13.31
N THR A 163 -6.78 13.27 14.30
CA THR A 163 -7.03 13.99 15.57
C THR A 163 -5.71 14.36 16.25
N GLY A 164 -4.80 13.42 16.40
CA GLY A 164 -3.50 13.66 17.01
C GLY A 164 -2.67 14.72 16.25
N ALA A 165 -2.61 14.61 14.92
CA ALA A 165 -1.88 15.57 14.09
C ALA A 165 -2.47 16.99 14.20
N LEU A 166 -3.80 17.13 14.07
CA LEU A 166 -4.47 18.44 14.15
C LEU A 166 -4.40 19.04 15.56
N SER A 167 -4.43 18.21 16.61
CA SER A 167 -4.19 18.68 17.99
C SER A 167 -2.80 19.29 18.16
N LEU A 168 -1.78 18.69 17.52
CA LEU A 168 -0.42 19.24 17.53
C LEU A 168 -0.30 20.52 16.72
N VAL A 169 -1.05 20.64 15.63
CA VAL A 169 -1.14 21.89 14.85
C VAL A 169 -1.72 23.02 15.72
N GLN A 170 -2.79 22.77 16.48
CA GLN A 170 -3.37 23.76 17.38
C GLN A 170 -2.45 24.10 18.58
N ALA A 171 -1.80 23.09 19.15
CA ALA A 171 -0.97 23.27 20.34
C ALA A 171 0.35 23.99 20.07
N SER A 172 0.89 23.92 18.86
CA SER A 172 2.21 24.48 18.52
C SER A 172 2.21 25.08 17.12
N PRO A 173 1.60 26.26 16.90
CA PRO A 173 1.46 26.87 15.59
C PRO A 173 2.77 27.10 14.83
N ASP A 174 3.88 27.39 15.54
CA ASP A 174 5.19 27.66 14.92
C ASP A 174 5.97 26.41 14.56
N PHE A 175 5.84 25.34 15.37
CA PHE A 175 6.62 24.11 15.24
C PHE A 175 5.75 22.87 14.94
N TRP A 176 4.48 23.05 14.55
CA TRP A 176 3.54 21.94 14.29
C TRP A 176 4.11 20.91 13.30
N TRP A 177 4.82 21.38 12.27
CA TRP A 177 5.40 20.53 11.23
C TRP A 177 6.40 19.51 11.80
N LEU A 178 7.19 19.94 12.78
CA LEU A 178 8.17 19.06 13.45
C LEU A 178 7.45 18.05 14.37
N TRP A 179 6.50 18.54 15.17
CA TRP A 179 5.74 17.68 16.09
C TRP A 179 4.86 16.69 15.36
N VAL A 180 4.21 17.08 14.28
CA VAL A 180 3.43 16.18 13.41
C VAL A 180 4.35 15.15 12.78
N TRP A 181 5.51 15.54 12.28
CA TRP A 181 6.49 14.58 11.76
C TRP A 181 6.94 13.57 12.82
N VAL A 182 7.34 14.01 14.01
CA VAL A 182 7.71 13.10 15.12
C VAL A 182 6.57 12.16 15.46
N PHE A 183 5.34 12.68 15.56
CA PHE A 183 4.14 11.89 15.85
C PHE A 183 3.91 10.82 14.78
N LEU A 184 3.97 11.17 13.49
CA LEU A 184 3.79 10.22 12.39
C LEU A 184 4.91 9.17 12.36
N ALA A 185 6.16 9.55 12.62
CA ALA A 185 7.27 8.61 12.72
C ALA A 185 7.04 7.60 13.87
N LEU A 186 6.60 8.06 15.04
CA LEU A 186 6.25 7.18 16.16
C LEU A 186 5.07 6.26 15.84
N ILE A 187 4.03 6.76 15.19
CA ILE A 187 2.90 5.93 14.72
C ILE A 187 3.36 4.90 13.71
N THR A 188 4.22 5.26 12.76
CA THR A 188 4.79 4.32 11.79
C THR A 188 5.52 3.17 12.48
N LEU A 189 6.38 3.46 13.44
CA LEU A 189 7.09 2.46 14.25
C LEU A 189 6.12 1.60 15.06
N LEU A 190 5.12 2.22 15.69
CA LEU A 190 4.09 1.54 16.46
C LEU A 190 3.28 0.57 15.60
N LEU A 191 2.81 1.02 14.43
CA LEU A 191 2.04 0.18 13.51
C LEU A 191 2.89 -0.93 12.90
N MET A 192 4.16 -0.68 12.61
CA MET A 192 5.09 -1.73 12.16
C MET A 192 5.24 -2.86 13.19
N TYR A 193 5.12 -2.54 14.49
CA TYR A 193 5.12 -3.52 15.56
C TYR A 193 3.75 -4.17 15.80
N LEU A 194 2.68 -3.36 15.83
CA LEU A 194 1.35 -3.82 16.19
C LEU A 194 0.64 -4.55 15.04
N SER A 195 0.88 -4.16 13.78
CA SER A 195 0.15 -4.72 12.64
C SER A 195 0.24 -6.25 12.56
N PRO A 196 1.42 -6.88 12.67
CA PRO A 196 1.52 -8.34 12.61
C PRO A 196 0.89 -9.07 13.81
N VAL A 197 0.67 -8.35 14.92
CA VAL A 197 0.17 -8.95 16.17
C VAL A 197 -1.33 -8.72 16.36
N LEU A 198 -1.83 -7.54 15.96
CA LEU A 198 -3.22 -7.15 16.19
C LEU A 198 -4.07 -7.12 14.92
N ILE A 199 -3.51 -6.63 13.80
CA ILE A 199 -4.29 -6.38 12.59
C ILE A 199 -4.35 -7.64 11.71
N GLU A 200 -3.20 -8.25 11.40
CA GLU A 200 -3.16 -9.43 10.55
C GLU A 200 -4.04 -10.59 11.06
N PRO A 201 -4.09 -10.92 12.39
CA PRO A 201 -4.93 -12.00 12.89
C PRO A 201 -6.43 -11.78 12.73
N LEU A 202 -6.87 -10.54 12.46
CA LEU A 202 -8.27 -10.25 12.16
C LEU A 202 -8.69 -10.75 10.76
N PHE A 203 -7.71 -10.91 9.87
CA PHE A 203 -7.92 -11.33 8.49
C PHE A 203 -7.49 -12.77 8.26
N PHE A 204 -6.41 -13.22 8.88
CA PHE A 204 -5.76 -14.51 8.63
C PHE A 204 -5.66 -15.34 9.88
N LYS A 205 -5.68 -16.67 9.70
CA LYS A 205 -5.42 -17.61 10.77
C LYS A 205 -3.97 -18.09 10.71
N PHE A 206 -3.23 -17.80 11.77
CA PHE A 206 -1.85 -18.24 11.93
C PHE A 206 -1.78 -19.54 12.71
N GLN A 207 -0.97 -20.48 12.24
CA GLN A 207 -0.71 -21.75 12.89
C GLN A 207 0.79 -22.06 12.88
N PRO A 208 1.35 -22.77 13.83
CA PRO A 208 2.69 -23.31 13.72
C PRO A 208 2.84 -24.11 12.42
N LEU A 209 4.01 -24.05 11.79
CA LEU A 209 4.27 -24.85 10.59
C LEU A 209 4.18 -26.34 10.94
N GLN A 210 3.32 -27.06 10.21
CA GLN A 210 3.07 -28.49 10.48
C GLN A 210 4.28 -29.39 10.16
N ASN A 211 5.05 -29.03 9.12
CA ASN A 211 6.29 -29.71 8.76
C ASN A 211 7.43 -29.27 9.71
N GLU A 212 7.61 -30.00 10.81
CA GLU A 212 8.65 -29.73 11.81
C GLU A 212 10.06 -29.83 11.22
N ALA A 213 10.29 -30.75 10.30
CA ALA A 213 11.59 -30.89 9.63
C ALA A 213 11.96 -29.68 8.83
N LEU A 214 11.00 -29.10 8.06
CA LEU A 214 11.17 -27.85 7.34
C LEU A 214 11.37 -26.69 8.31
N ALA A 215 10.58 -26.63 9.40
CA ALA A 215 10.72 -25.56 10.40
C ALA A 215 12.13 -25.49 11.00
N GLU A 216 12.68 -26.64 11.38
CA GLU A 216 14.03 -26.73 11.94
C GLU A 216 15.11 -26.44 10.89
N ARG A 217 14.90 -26.86 9.63
CA ARG A 217 15.79 -26.54 8.53
C ARG A 217 15.81 -25.01 8.28
N VAL A 218 14.64 -24.36 8.26
CA VAL A 218 14.50 -22.90 8.14
C VAL A 218 15.25 -22.20 9.27
N LYS A 219 15.03 -22.58 10.53
CA LYS A 219 15.73 -21.98 11.67
C LYS A 219 17.25 -22.12 11.56
N ARG A 220 17.74 -23.27 11.12
CA ARG A 220 19.17 -23.52 10.93
C ARG A 220 19.79 -22.61 9.86
N VAL A 221 19.16 -22.52 8.68
CA VAL A 221 19.65 -21.69 7.58
C VAL A 221 19.60 -20.21 7.97
N MET A 222 18.53 -19.77 8.61
CA MET A 222 18.43 -18.40 9.10
C MET A 222 19.45 -18.08 10.19
N GLY A 223 19.71 -19.04 11.08
CA GLY A 223 20.78 -18.94 12.10
C GLY A 223 22.17 -18.75 11.49
N GLN A 224 22.48 -19.45 10.39
CA GLN A 224 23.73 -19.25 9.63
C GLN A 224 23.81 -17.85 9.01
N ALA A 225 22.67 -17.25 8.63
CA ALA A 225 22.59 -15.87 8.17
C ALA A 225 22.68 -14.83 9.32
N GLY A 226 22.73 -15.27 10.58
CA GLY A 226 22.77 -14.41 11.77
C GLY A 226 21.40 -13.93 12.24
N LEU A 227 20.31 -14.59 11.79
CA LEU A 227 18.94 -14.27 12.17
C LEU A 227 18.43 -15.27 13.20
N GLN A 228 17.96 -14.81 14.36
CA GLN A 228 17.30 -15.64 15.35
C GLN A 228 15.80 -15.72 15.03
N ILE A 229 15.34 -16.91 14.66
CA ILE A 229 13.94 -17.17 14.35
C ILE A 229 13.27 -17.81 15.57
N GLU A 230 12.30 -17.09 16.15
CA GLU A 230 11.52 -17.61 17.27
C GLU A 230 10.46 -18.58 16.79
N ARG A 231 9.73 -18.20 15.73
CA ARG A 231 8.58 -18.98 15.24
C ARG A 231 8.57 -19.04 13.73
N VAL A 232 8.27 -20.22 13.21
CA VAL A 232 7.91 -20.44 11.81
C VAL A 232 6.43 -20.79 11.78
N GLN A 233 5.63 -20.00 11.10
CA GLN A 233 4.18 -20.13 11.07
C GLN A 233 3.70 -20.25 9.63
N GLN A 234 2.59 -20.95 9.45
CA GLN A 234 1.81 -20.91 8.21
C GLN A 234 0.53 -20.10 8.39
N VAL A 235 0.02 -19.56 7.29
CA VAL A 235 -1.17 -18.73 7.25
C VAL A 235 -2.13 -19.22 6.16
N ASP A 236 -3.45 -19.17 6.42
CA ASP A 236 -4.54 -19.63 5.52
C ASP A 236 -4.81 -18.64 4.36
N ALA A 237 -3.79 -18.33 3.57
CA ALA A 237 -3.89 -17.43 2.42
C ALA A 237 -4.73 -18.02 1.28
N SER A 238 -4.73 -19.35 1.14
CA SER A 238 -5.50 -20.10 0.13
C SER A 238 -7.00 -19.84 0.16
N ARG A 239 -7.54 -19.31 1.26
CA ARG A 239 -8.95 -18.90 1.35
C ARG A 239 -9.29 -17.67 0.51
N ARG A 240 -8.29 -16.91 0.06
CA ARG A 240 -8.45 -15.64 -0.67
C ARG A 240 -7.86 -15.67 -2.05
N SER A 241 -6.72 -16.31 -2.20
CA SER A 241 -5.99 -16.36 -3.46
C SER A 241 -5.05 -17.56 -3.52
N LYS A 242 -4.71 -17.99 -4.73
CA LYS A 242 -3.64 -18.96 -4.97
C LYS A 242 -2.25 -18.34 -5.10
N HIS A 243 -2.14 -17.03 -4.92
CA HIS A 243 -0.83 -16.38 -4.91
C HIS A 243 0.02 -16.82 -3.72
N SER A 244 1.25 -17.21 -4.00
CA SER A 244 2.22 -17.66 -3.00
C SER A 244 3.02 -16.48 -2.45
N ASN A 245 3.31 -16.51 -1.16
CA ASN A 245 4.17 -15.52 -0.53
C ASN A 245 4.82 -16.10 0.74
N ALA A 246 5.94 -15.47 1.14
CA ALA A 246 6.56 -15.65 2.44
C ALA A 246 7.10 -14.31 2.91
N TYR A 247 7.06 -14.06 4.22
CA TYR A 247 7.60 -12.82 4.75
C TYR A 247 8.14 -12.96 6.17
N PHE A 248 9.03 -12.05 6.50
CA PHE A 248 9.57 -11.91 7.84
C PHE A 248 8.86 -10.79 8.58
N THR A 249 8.59 -11.00 9.86
CA THR A 249 8.06 -9.97 10.75
C THR A 249 8.75 -10.05 12.10
N GLY A 250 8.68 -8.98 12.88
CA GLY A 250 9.33 -8.84 14.18
C GLY A 250 10.38 -7.73 14.19
N ILE A 251 10.73 -7.27 15.40
CA ILE A 251 11.68 -6.18 15.63
C ILE A 251 12.96 -6.72 16.29
N GLY A 252 14.09 -6.13 15.94
CA GLY A 252 15.38 -6.49 16.52
C GLY A 252 15.89 -7.86 16.07
N ARG A 253 16.41 -8.65 17.01
CA ARG A 253 17.02 -9.96 16.71
C ARG A 253 16.03 -11.09 16.61
N VAL A 254 14.86 -10.96 17.24
CA VAL A 254 13.83 -12.01 17.25
C VAL A 254 12.89 -11.81 16.07
N LYS A 255 12.81 -12.81 15.22
CA LYS A 255 12.04 -12.81 13.98
C LYS A 255 10.99 -13.92 13.99
N ARG A 256 9.86 -13.62 13.34
CA ARG A 256 8.83 -14.61 12.99
C ARG A 256 8.82 -14.73 11.48
N ILE A 257 8.80 -15.95 10.97
CA ILE A 257 8.61 -16.25 9.55
C ILE A 257 7.18 -16.69 9.35
N VAL A 258 6.54 -16.14 8.34
CA VAL A 258 5.18 -16.52 7.92
C VAL A 258 5.25 -17.03 6.49
N LEU A 259 4.79 -18.28 6.30
CA LEU A 259 4.67 -18.93 5.00
C LEU A 259 3.18 -19.03 4.64
N PHE A 260 2.84 -18.70 3.41
CA PHE A 260 1.50 -18.96 2.92
C PHE A 260 1.31 -20.46 2.68
N ASP A 261 0.15 -21.00 3.04
CA ASP A 261 -0.23 -22.38 2.74
C ASP A 261 -0.12 -22.68 1.25
N THR A 262 -0.46 -21.72 0.38
CA THR A 262 -0.27 -21.79 -1.07
C THR A 262 1.20 -21.94 -1.50
N LEU A 263 2.15 -21.37 -0.77
CA LEU A 263 3.58 -21.56 -1.02
C LEU A 263 4.02 -22.99 -0.71
N LEU A 264 3.54 -23.52 0.43
CA LEU A 264 3.83 -24.88 0.87
C LEU A 264 3.26 -25.97 -0.07
N GLU A 265 2.17 -25.63 -0.79
CA GLU A 265 1.56 -26.51 -1.79
C GLU A 265 2.27 -26.46 -3.16
N GLN A 266 2.90 -25.35 -3.51
CA GLN A 266 3.44 -25.07 -4.85
C GLN A 266 4.94 -25.31 -4.97
N MET A 267 5.67 -25.30 -3.86
CA MET A 267 7.13 -25.38 -3.82
C MET A 267 7.61 -26.51 -2.93
N ASP A 268 8.72 -27.11 -3.33
CA ASP A 268 9.43 -28.06 -2.47
C ASP A 268 10.24 -27.36 -1.36
N ASP A 269 10.76 -28.14 -0.42
CA ASP A 269 11.48 -27.62 0.74
C ASP A 269 12.75 -26.83 0.34
N ASP A 270 13.43 -27.20 -0.76
CA ASP A 270 14.64 -26.54 -1.23
C ASP A 270 14.32 -25.19 -1.88
N GLU A 271 13.25 -25.14 -2.64
CA GLU A 271 12.73 -23.91 -3.25
C GLU A 271 12.28 -22.91 -2.17
N ILE A 272 11.55 -23.38 -1.14
CA ILE A 272 11.13 -22.57 0.02
C ILE A 272 12.35 -22.01 0.74
N ILE A 273 13.37 -22.82 0.99
CA ILE A 273 14.62 -22.35 1.61
C ILE A 273 15.31 -21.28 0.73
N GLY A 274 15.31 -21.47 -0.59
CA GLY A 274 15.86 -20.49 -1.55
C GLY A 274 15.15 -19.14 -1.44
N VAL A 275 13.81 -19.13 -1.44
CA VAL A 275 13.01 -17.91 -1.24
C VAL A 275 13.33 -17.25 0.10
N LEU A 276 13.35 -18.02 1.17
CA LEU A 276 13.63 -17.48 2.50
C LEU A 276 15.07 -16.96 2.64
N ALA A 277 16.04 -17.58 1.99
CA ALA A 277 17.42 -17.08 1.96
C ALA A 277 17.52 -15.71 1.24
N HIS A 278 16.75 -15.53 0.18
CA HIS A 278 16.63 -14.22 -0.50
C HIS A 278 16.05 -13.16 0.45
N GLU A 279 14.96 -13.47 1.13
CA GLU A 279 14.32 -12.56 2.09
C GLU A 279 15.26 -12.24 3.28
N ALA A 280 15.99 -13.25 3.77
CA ALA A 280 17.01 -13.06 4.81
C ALA A 280 18.11 -12.08 4.37
N GLY A 281 18.47 -12.09 3.08
CA GLY A 281 19.39 -11.12 2.49
C GLY A 281 18.91 -9.68 2.66
N HIS A 282 17.62 -9.40 2.42
CA HIS A 282 17.03 -8.08 2.63
C HIS A 282 17.15 -7.62 4.09
N TRP A 283 16.94 -8.51 5.03
CA TRP A 283 17.10 -8.22 6.46
C TRP A 283 18.56 -7.96 6.84
N LYS A 284 19.47 -8.83 6.41
CA LYS A 284 20.92 -8.73 6.72
C LYS A 284 21.51 -7.43 6.17
N LEU A 285 21.08 -7.00 4.99
CA LEU A 285 21.52 -5.76 4.37
C LEU A 285 20.83 -4.52 4.93
N GLY A 286 19.89 -4.68 5.86
CA GLY A 286 19.17 -3.58 6.52
C GLY A 286 18.26 -2.78 5.59
N HIS A 287 17.75 -3.38 4.52
CA HIS A 287 16.95 -2.68 3.50
C HIS A 287 15.69 -2.03 4.10
N ILE A 288 15.06 -2.67 5.08
CA ILE A 288 13.87 -2.12 5.75
C ILE A 288 14.21 -0.81 6.47
N TRP A 289 15.29 -0.80 7.25
CA TRP A 289 15.73 0.39 7.99
C TRP A 289 16.18 1.51 7.05
N LYS A 290 16.90 1.18 5.98
CA LYS A 290 17.32 2.16 4.97
C LYS A 290 16.13 2.81 4.28
N ARG A 291 15.13 2.00 3.90
CA ARG A 291 13.88 2.51 3.31
C ARG A 291 13.09 3.36 4.30
N LEU A 292 12.95 2.90 5.54
CA LEU A 292 12.27 3.66 6.59
C LEU A 292 12.93 5.01 6.79
N LEU A 293 14.27 5.06 6.98
CA LEU A 293 14.99 6.31 7.14
C LEU A 293 14.82 7.24 5.93
N ALA A 294 14.92 6.71 4.72
CA ALA A 294 14.70 7.51 3.52
C ALA A 294 13.27 8.08 3.45
N MET A 295 12.25 7.29 3.80
CA MET A 295 10.86 7.76 3.85
C MET A 295 10.66 8.82 4.94
N GLU A 296 11.26 8.65 6.12
CA GLU A 296 11.19 9.64 7.21
C GLU A 296 11.88 10.96 6.83
N LEU A 297 13.01 10.92 6.12
CA LEU A 297 13.65 12.12 5.61
C LEU A 297 12.80 12.84 4.56
N VAL A 298 12.18 12.09 3.66
CA VAL A 298 11.26 12.67 2.65
C VAL A 298 10.02 13.26 3.33
N SER A 299 9.45 12.59 4.34
CA SER A 299 8.28 13.09 5.08
C SER A 299 8.64 14.34 5.91
N LEU A 300 9.82 14.41 6.50
CA LEU A 300 10.33 15.60 7.20
C LEU A 300 10.40 16.81 6.24
N VAL A 301 11.00 16.60 5.06
CA VAL A 301 11.05 17.64 4.03
C VAL A 301 9.64 18.04 3.60
N GLY A 302 8.72 17.07 3.44
CA GLY A 302 7.32 17.32 3.12
C GLY A 302 6.61 18.18 4.16
N CYS A 303 6.76 17.85 5.45
CA CYS A 303 6.20 18.63 6.56
C CYS A 303 6.79 20.05 6.62
N CYS A 304 8.09 20.19 6.42
CA CYS A 304 8.77 21.49 6.37
C CYS A 304 8.27 22.35 5.20
N LEU A 305 8.12 21.75 4.01
CA LEU A 305 7.58 22.43 2.83
C LEU A 305 6.12 22.85 3.05
N ALA A 306 5.31 21.98 3.64
CA ALA A 306 3.91 22.28 3.98
C ALA A 306 3.84 23.48 4.94
N TRP A 307 4.64 23.50 6.00
CA TRP A 307 4.75 24.64 6.92
C TRP A 307 5.16 25.91 6.20
N TYR A 308 6.19 25.85 5.35
CA TYR A 308 6.66 27.00 4.60
C TYR A 308 5.62 27.56 3.64
N ILE A 309 4.89 26.69 2.93
CA ILE A 309 3.87 27.11 1.95
C ILE A 309 2.62 27.65 2.66
N LEU A 310 2.15 26.96 3.71
CA LEU A 310 0.96 27.36 4.48
C LEU A 310 1.22 28.65 5.27
N GLY A 311 2.41 28.82 5.86
CA GLY A 311 2.79 30.01 6.61
C GLY A 311 2.85 31.29 5.75
N ARG A 312 2.93 31.16 4.43
CA ARG A 312 2.85 32.30 3.49
C ARG A 312 1.43 32.64 3.04
N GLY A 313 0.42 31.92 3.54
CA GLY A 313 -0.99 32.29 3.46
C GLY A 313 -1.64 32.23 2.07
N GLY A 314 -1.04 31.54 1.10
CA GLY A 314 -1.56 31.56 -0.28
C GLY A 314 -2.32 30.32 -0.71
N LEU A 315 -1.93 29.14 -0.23
CA LEU A 315 -2.39 27.86 -0.78
C LEU A 315 -3.91 27.63 -0.60
N PRO A 316 -4.51 27.82 0.60
CA PRO A 316 -5.95 27.63 0.76
C PRO A 316 -6.76 28.52 -0.18
N GLY A 317 -6.47 29.81 -0.23
CA GLY A 317 -7.16 30.76 -1.09
C GLY A 317 -7.02 30.47 -2.59
N TRP A 318 -5.98 29.75 -3.05
CA TRP A 318 -5.86 29.34 -4.46
C TRP A 318 -6.95 28.35 -4.88
N PHE A 319 -7.45 27.59 -3.93
CA PHE A 319 -8.50 26.58 -4.13
C PHE A 319 -9.87 27.02 -3.60
N GLY A 320 -10.00 28.28 -3.12
CA GLY A 320 -11.25 28.82 -2.59
C GLY A 320 -11.61 28.25 -1.22
N LEU A 321 -10.61 27.95 -0.41
CA LEU A 321 -10.72 27.60 1.00
C LEU A 321 -10.37 28.86 1.80
N ASP A 322 -11.21 29.23 2.78
CA ASP A 322 -11.05 30.40 3.65
C ASP A 322 -10.31 30.06 4.95
#